data_fcc9be020d28a89ede81430c0f984de3
#
_entry.id   fcc9be020d28a89ede81430c0f984de3
#
_cell.length_a   1.000
_cell.length_b   1.000
_cell.length_c   1.000
_cell.angle_alpha   90.00
_cell.angle_beta   90.00
_cell.angle_gamma   90.00
#
_symmetry.space_group_name_H-M   'P 1'
#
loop_
_entity.id
_entity.type
_entity.pdbx_description
1 polymer ?
#
loop_
_entity_poly.entity_id
_entity_poly.type
_entity_poly.pdbx_seq_one_letter_code
_entity_poly.pdbx_strand_id
1 'polypeptide(L)'
;VRRPPTPRQAGFPPVRQPQVGRRTQNRAQGLDFKQEIMLGYSDTNKDGGTVASRWNIYKAEKELAQVATQHGFQSFFFHGTGGTISRGGGKYHRFVESKPGKTVNNMLKITVQGESIAQLFGNPMTASYNLTALTSGIAKHEIQSKLFGEQVTFPEGVMANLSQRAFQHYRALIEEPGFIDFYSKATCIDVLEKSKIGSRPARRTGTRTLDDLRAIPWVFSWNLSRITITGWYGLGTALKSLKEEQPQDFESLKSVIESWPFLKFLLIQTETNLIQSNQTIMRAYADLEDDADNRNKFMNLIRHDFENCVAMIELLLDNPAKTRRTGRYDNMRVRNKKLELLHQIHLNSLKKWRNTPDEEVDKKEKELTKLLSIINAISSGIKNTG
;
A
#
# COMPACT_ATOMS: atom_id res chain seq x y z
N VAL A 1 -30.21 8.75 -28.68
CA VAL A 1 -28.81 8.31 -28.62
C VAL A 1 -28.17 9.07 -27.48
N ARG A 2 -28.05 8.44 -26.30
CA ARG A 2 -27.37 9.04 -25.14
C ARG A 2 -25.87 8.80 -25.31
N ARG A 3 -25.06 9.88 -25.24
CA ARG A 3 -23.59 9.78 -25.23
C ARG A 3 -23.15 9.06 -23.94
N PRO A 4 -22.13 8.19 -24.00
CA PRO A 4 -21.56 7.58 -22.80
C PRO A 4 -20.90 8.66 -21.93
N PRO A 5 -20.89 8.51 -20.59
CA PRO A 5 -20.25 9.46 -19.71
C PRO A 5 -18.72 9.44 -19.92
N THR A 6 -18.14 10.62 -20.05
CA THR A 6 -16.69 10.82 -20.07
C THR A 6 -16.05 10.26 -18.81
N PRO A 7 -14.88 9.59 -18.89
CA PRO A 7 -14.17 9.12 -17.71
C PRO A 7 -13.86 10.32 -16.79
N ARG A 8 -14.35 10.27 -15.55
CA ARG A 8 -13.93 11.22 -14.53
C ARG A 8 -12.42 11.06 -14.34
N GLN A 9 -11.67 12.07 -14.75
CA GLN A 9 -10.30 12.23 -14.29
C GLN A 9 -10.35 12.20 -12.76
N ALA A 10 -9.70 11.22 -12.13
CA ALA A 10 -9.51 11.17 -10.69
C ALA A 10 -8.51 12.26 -10.30
N GLY A 11 -8.94 13.51 -10.42
CA GLY A 11 -8.24 14.66 -9.86
C GLY A 11 -8.47 14.66 -8.36
N PHE A 12 -7.42 14.91 -7.60
CA PHE A 12 -7.55 15.28 -6.20
C PHE A 12 -8.59 16.38 -6.06
N PRO A 13 -9.42 16.39 -4.99
CA PRO A 13 -10.35 17.48 -4.77
C PRO A 13 -9.58 18.80 -4.76
N PRO A 14 -10.11 19.84 -5.38
CA PRO A 14 -9.40 21.12 -5.51
C PRO A 14 -9.01 21.60 -4.11
N VAL A 15 -7.72 21.86 -3.94
CA VAL A 15 -7.19 22.50 -2.74
C VAL A 15 -7.92 23.83 -2.58
N ARG A 16 -8.74 23.99 -1.53
CA ARG A 16 -9.38 25.27 -1.24
C ARG A 16 -8.31 26.33 -1.12
N GLN A 17 -8.32 27.29 -2.02
CA GLN A 17 -7.39 28.41 -1.95
C GLN A 17 -7.61 29.15 -0.62
N PRO A 18 -6.58 29.32 0.21
CA PRO A 18 -6.71 30.08 1.44
C PRO A 18 -6.99 31.55 1.08
N GLN A 19 -7.92 32.17 1.81
CA GLN A 19 -8.30 33.57 1.57
C GLN A 19 -7.07 34.49 1.70
N VAL A 20 -6.73 35.19 0.64
CA VAL A 20 -5.53 36.05 0.51
C VAL A 20 -5.46 37.19 1.55
N GLY A 21 -6.61 37.68 2.05
CA GLY A 21 -6.67 38.81 2.98
C GLY A 21 -6.13 38.58 4.39
N ARG A 22 -6.20 37.34 4.93
CA ARG A 22 -5.62 37.01 6.26
C ARG A 22 -4.10 36.82 6.21
N ARG A 23 -3.52 36.56 5.05
CA ARG A 23 -2.09 36.32 4.87
C ARG A 23 -1.24 37.57 5.02
N THR A 24 -1.70 38.70 4.50
CA THR A 24 -1.03 39.99 4.58
C THR A 24 -0.98 40.55 6.00
N GLN A 25 -2.03 40.33 6.79
CA GLN A 25 -2.07 40.76 8.20
C GLN A 25 -1.12 39.91 9.10
N ASN A 26 -1.03 38.60 8.89
CA ASN A 26 -0.13 37.74 9.68
C ASN A 26 1.35 37.99 9.34
N ARG A 27 1.68 38.34 8.10
CA ARG A 27 3.06 38.71 7.69
C ARG A 27 3.51 40.04 8.31
N ALA A 28 2.61 40.99 8.42
CA ALA A 28 2.86 42.26 9.09
C ALA A 28 3.05 42.13 10.63
N GLN A 29 2.58 41.04 11.21
CA GLN A 29 2.69 40.71 12.63
C GLN A 29 3.89 39.78 12.96
N GLY A 30 4.76 39.44 11.99
CA GLY A 30 5.92 38.58 12.20
C GLY A 30 5.57 37.12 12.54
N LEU A 31 4.34 36.68 12.29
CA LEU A 31 3.91 35.30 12.54
C LEU A 31 4.36 34.40 11.37
N ASP A 32 5.22 33.44 11.67
CA ASP A 32 5.58 32.35 10.73
C ASP A 32 4.33 31.56 10.39
N PHE A 33 3.85 31.72 9.15
CA PHE A 33 2.66 31.01 8.70
C PHE A 33 3.02 29.57 8.34
N LYS A 34 2.47 28.62 9.11
CA LYS A 34 2.65 27.18 8.93
C LYS A 34 1.35 26.53 8.46
N GLN A 35 1.43 25.73 7.38
CA GLN A 35 0.29 24.99 6.87
C GLN A 35 0.53 23.49 7.01
N GLU A 36 -0.30 22.80 7.77
CA GLU A 36 -0.30 21.34 7.83
C GLU A 36 -1.19 20.77 6.74
N ILE A 37 -0.68 19.75 6.01
CA ILE A 37 -1.37 19.08 4.92
C ILE A 37 -1.32 17.57 5.18
N MET A 38 -2.50 16.93 5.24
CA MET A 38 -2.59 15.49 5.43
C MET A 38 -2.52 14.75 4.09
N LEU A 39 -1.67 13.72 4.03
CA LEU A 39 -1.50 12.83 2.89
C LEU A 39 -2.06 11.44 3.21
N GLY A 40 -3.01 10.97 2.40
CA GLY A 40 -3.70 9.70 2.58
C GLY A 40 -3.07 8.59 1.75
N TYR A 41 -2.70 7.47 2.39
CA TYR A 41 -2.02 6.34 1.75
C TYR A 41 -2.95 5.18 1.40
N SER A 42 -3.92 4.90 2.26
CA SER A 42 -4.77 3.72 2.13
C SER A 42 -5.77 3.82 0.99
N ASP A 43 -6.49 4.94 0.92
CA ASP A 43 -7.51 5.15 -0.11
C ASP A 43 -6.88 5.30 -1.49
N THR A 44 -5.77 6.05 -1.59
CA THR A 44 -5.03 6.19 -2.86
C THR A 44 -4.50 4.85 -3.37
N ASN A 45 -4.06 3.95 -2.46
CA ASN A 45 -3.62 2.62 -2.85
C ASN A 45 -4.78 1.74 -3.32
N LYS A 46 -5.93 1.80 -2.62
CA LYS A 46 -7.13 1.04 -3.02
C LYS A 46 -7.58 1.44 -4.43
N ASP A 47 -7.58 2.72 -4.73
CA ASP A 47 -8.14 3.25 -5.97
C ASP A 47 -7.16 3.19 -7.16
N GLY A 48 -5.86 3.26 -6.90
CA GLY A 48 -4.84 3.37 -7.95
C GLY A 48 -3.72 2.32 -7.95
N GLY A 49 -3.70 1.42 -6.96
CA GLY A 49 -2.58 0.48 -6.77
C GLY A 49 -1.35 1.14 -6.14
N THR A 50 -0.37 0.32 -5.78
CA THR A 50 0.76 0.78 -4.95
C THR A 50 1.66 1.78 -5.65
N VAL A 51 1.96 1.59 -6.93
CA VAL A 51 2.91 2.43 -7.69
C VAL A 51 2.35 3.84 -7.88
N ALA A 52 1.14 3.92 -8.42
CA ALA A 52 0.49 5.20 -8.67
C ALA A 52 0.21 5.96 -7.37
N SER A 53 -0.22 5.26 -6.32
CA SER A 53 -0.41 5.85 -4.99
C SER A 53 0.88 6.49 -4.47
N ARG A 54 2.00 5.76 -4.51
CA ARG A 54 3.28 6.25 -3.99
C ARG A 54 3.83 7.41 -4.81
N TRP A 55 3.79 7.28 -6.13
CA TRP A 55 4.26 8.33 -7.02
C TRP A 55 3.44 9.61 -6.89
N ASN A 56 2.12 9.51 -6.88
CA ASN A 56 1.26 10.69 -6.75
C ASN A 56 1.39 11.38 -5.39
N ILE A 57 1.60 10.63 -4.30
CA ILE A 57 1.90 11.22 -2.99
C ILE A 57 3.25 11.95 -3.02
N TYR A 58 4.29 11.34 -3.61
CA TYR A 58 5.61 11.96 -3.76
C TYR A 58 5.54 13.28 -4.55
N LYS A 59 4.85 13.27 -5.70
CA LYS A 59 4.62 14.47 -6.52
C LYS A 59 3.84 15.55 -5.76
N ALA A 60 2.72 15.18 -5.16
CA ALA A 60 1.89 16.12 -4.41
C ALA A 60 2.66 16.77 -3.26
N GLU A 61 3.47 15.99 -2.54
CA GLU A 61 4.32 16.48 -1.46
C GLU A 61 5.35 17.52 -1.99
N LYS A 62 6.02 17.20 -3.10
CA LYS A 62 6.98 18.07 -3.76
C LYS A 62 6.34 19.38 -4.28
N GLU A 63 5.25 19.26 -5.03
CA GLU A 63 4.54 20.39 -5.63
C GLU A 63 3.93 21.32 -4.56
N LEU A 64 3.31 20.75 -3.53
CA LEU A 64 2.74 21.53 -2.43
C LEU A 64 3.82 22.28 -1.62
N ALA A 65 4.99 21.67 -1.40
CA ALA A 65 6.11 22.35 -0.76
C ALA A 65 6.64 23.52 -1.61
N GLN A 66 6.72 23.34 -2.92
CA GLN A 66 7.13 24.41 -3.84
C GLN A 66 6.14 25.58 -3.83
N VAL A 67 4.83 25.29 -3.93
CA VAL A 67 3.77 26.30 -3.87
C VAL A 67 3.80 27.02 -2.52
N ALA A 68 3.99 26.31 -1.42
CA ALA A 68 4.11 26.91 -0.10
C ALA A 68 5.28 27.92 -0.05
N THR A 69 6.45 27.50 -0.54
CA THR A 69 7.64 28.35 -0.59
C THR A 69 7.42 29.60 -1.46
N GLN A 70 6.82 29.45 -2.64
CA GLN A 70 6.50 30.58 -3.54
C GLN A 70 5.57 31.61 -2.89
N HIS A 71 4.66 31.16 -2.03
CA HIS A 71 3.72 32.02 -1.30
C HIS A 71 4.23 32.46 0.08
N GLY A 72 5.48 32.15 0.43
CA GLY A 72 6.13 32.60 1.67
C GLY A 72 5.58 31.98 2.94
N PHE A 73 5.10 30.72 2.90
CA PHE A 73 4.75 29.96 4.08
C PHE A 73 5.44 28.60 4.08
N GLN A 74 5.51 27.98 5.27
CA GLN A 74 6.10 26.66 5.45
C GLN A 74 5.01 25.59 5.45
N SER A 75 5.15 24.57 4.60
CA SER A 75 4.30 23.39 4.61
C SER A 75 4.83 22.34 5.55
N PHE A 76 3.93 21.65 6.26
CA PHE A 76 4.19 20.48 7.06
C PHE A 76 3.28 19.35 6.60
N PHE A 77 3.83 18.15 6.45
CA PHE A 77 3.05 17.02 5.98
C PHE A 77 2.71 16.06 7.12
N PHE A 78 1.41 15.79 7.25
CA PHE A 78 0.92 14.73 8.12
C PHE A 78 0.68 13.47 7.29
N HIS A 79 1.53 12.47 7.47
CA HIS A 79 1.43 11.21 6.74
C HIS A 79 0.42 10.29 7.41
N GLY A 80 -0.77 10.17 6.83
CA GLY A 80 -1.84 9.27 7.25
C GLY A 80 -1.57 7.83 6.83
N THR A 81 -0.52 7.23 7.39
CA THR A 81 -0.12 5.86 7.07
C THR A 81 -0.88 4.83 7.89
N GLY A 82 -1.06 3.63 7.33
CA GLY A 82 -1.50 2.44 8.05
C GLY A 82 -0.32 1.60 8.56
N GLY A 83 -0.63 0.51 9.28
CA GLY A 83 0.40 -0.39 9.81
C GLY A 83 1.12 -1.22 8.75
N THR A 84 0.45 -1.53 7.64
CA THR A 84 1.00 -2.36 6.58
C THR A 84 1.73 -1.56 5.51
N ILE A 85 2.62 -2.24 4.77
CA ILE A 85 3.39 -1.65 3.67
C ILE A 85 2.46 -1.07 2.60
N SER A 86 1.42 -1.80 2.21
CA SER A 86 0.44 -1.34 1.21
C SER A 86 -0.27 -0.05 1.62
N ARG A 87 -0.35 0.24 2.92
CA ARG A 87 -0.99 1.44 3.48
C ARG A 87 0.00 2.50 3.95
N GLY A 88 1.24 2.45 3.53
CA GLY A 88 2.25 3.45 3.89
C GLY A 88 3.19 3.03 5.02
N GLY A 89 2.99 1.87 5.62
CA GLY A 89 3.85 1.33 6.66
C GLY A 89 5.23 0.92 6.15
N GLY A 90 6.10 0.52 7.08
CA GLY A 90 7.45 0.07 6.78
C GLY A 90 8.47 0.63 7.77
N LYS A 91 9.75 0.55 7.42
CA LYS A 91 10.82 1.11 8.26
C LYS A 91 10.84 2.64 8.13
N TYR A 92 10.67 3.35 9.23
CA TYR A 92 10.54 4.82 9.27
C TYR A 92 11.73 5.57 8.66
N HIS A 93 12.98 5.15 8.92
CA HIS A 93 14.13 5.83 8.33
C HIS A 93 14.10 5.78 6.78
N ARG A 94 13.77 4.63 6.19
CA ARG A 94 13.64 4.52 4.73
C ARG A 94 12.45 5.31 4.18
N PHE A 95 11.38 5.36 4.96
CA PHE A 95 10.22 6.18 4.63
C PHE A 95 10.60 7.66 4.55
N VAL A 96 11.34 8.16 5.54
CA VAL A 96 11.82 9.56 5.54
C VAL A 96 12.82 9.81 4.41
N GLU A 97 13.80 8.94 4.24
CA GLU A 97 14.79 9.05 3.15
C GLU A 97 14.15 9.07 1.76
N SER A 98 12.99 8.43 1.60
CA SER A 98 12.24 8.39 0.33
C SER A 98 11.43 9.64 0.02
N LYS A 99 11.45 10.66 0.89
CA LYS A 99 10.70 11.90 0.69
C LYS A 99 11.40 12.85 -0.26
N PRO A 100 10.64 13.72 -0.96
CA PRO A 100 11.25 14.80 -1.74
C PRO A 100 12.11 15.71 -0.84
N GLY A 101 13.14 16.29 -1.38
CA GLY A 101 13.94 17.30 -0.67
C GLY A 101 13.09 18.48 -0.20
N LYS A 102 13.45 19.07 0.94
CA LYS A 102 12.77 20.24 1.54
C LYS A 102 11.31 20.01 1.96
N THR A 103 10.87 18.76 2.15
CA THR A 103 9.49 18.47 2.58
C THR A 103 9.38 18.02 4.05
N VAL A 104 10.46 17.55 4.65
CA VAL A 104 10.48 17.08 6.05
C VAL A 104 10.63 18.23 7.04
N ASN A 105 11.42 19.27 6.74
CA ASN A 105 11.57 20.49 7.52
C ASN A 105 11.88 20.24 9.03
N ASN A 106 12.82 19.33 9.33
CA ASN A 106 13.19 18.87 10.66
C ASN A 106 12.05 18.26 11.49
N MET A 107 10.90 18.00 10.90
CA MET A 107 9.72 17.46 11.58
C MET A 107 9.02 16.42 10.72
N LEU A 108 8.73 15.27 11.32
CA LEU A 108 7.87 14.24 10.70
C LEU A 108 6.63 14.04 11.57
N LYS A 109 5.47 14.19 10.96
CA LYS A 109 4.19 13.80 11.57
C LYS A 109 3.62 12.60 10.85
N ILE A 110 3.48 11.49 11.55
CA ILE A 110 3.05 10.21 10.98
C ILE A 110 2.03 9.55 11.89
N THR A 111 1.01 8.92 11.30
CA THR A 111 0.09 8.06 12.06
C THR A 111 0.77 6.74 12.40
N VAL A 112 0.70 6.34 13.67
CA VAL A 112 1.07 4.99 14.10
C VAL A 112 -0.20 4.27 14.55
N GLN A 113 -0.56 3.21 13.85
CA GLN A 113 -1.75 2.41 14.17
C GLN A 113 -1.55 1.67 15.50
N GLY A 114 -2.64 1.42 16.26
CA GLY A 114 -2.57 0.81 17.60
C GLY A 114 -1.83 -0.52 17.62
N GLU A 115 -2.07 -1.39 16.65
CA GLU A 115 -1.37 -2.66 16.49
C GLU A 115 0.13 -2.51 16.21
N SER A 116 0.51 -1.45 15.50
CA SER A 116 1.92 -1.13 15.22
C SER A 116 2.63 -0.55 16.43
N ILE A 117 1.93 0.17 17.30
CA ILE A 117 2.51 0.72 18.56
C ILE A 117 3.10 -0.40 19.39
N ALA A 118 2.34 -1.46 19.64
CA ALA A 118 2.82 -2.59 20.44
C ALA A 118 4.04 -3.29 19.80
N GLN A 119 4.05 -3.42 18.47
CA GLN A 119 5.15 -4.05 17.75
C GLN A 119 6.43 -3.20 17.72
N LEU A 120 6.29 -1.88 17.62
CA LEU A 120 7.41 -0.94 17.47
C LEU A 120 7.96 -0.44 18.80
N PHE A 121 7.10 -0.32 19.82
CA PHE A 121 7.42 0.38 21.07
C PHE A 121 7.12 -0.43 22.34
N GLY A 122 6.53 -1.62 22.22
CA GLY A 122 6.20 -2.47 23.38
C GLY A 122 7.41 -3.05 24.13
N ASN A 123 8.61 -3.02 23.55
CA ASN A 123 9.86 -3.42 24.19
C ASN A 123 10.84 -2.26 24.14
N PRO A 124 11.52 -1.91 25.27
CA PRO A 124 12.44 -0.76 25.34
C PRO A 124 13.56 -0.80 24.31
N MET A 125 14.18 -1.95 24.05
CA MET A 125 15.25 -2.08 23.05
C MET A 125 14.72 -1.83 21.64
N THR A 126 13.58 -2.39 21.30
CA THR A 126 12.93 -2.18 20.00
C THR A 126 12.47 -0.74 19.84
N ALA A 127 11.92 -0.14 20.91
CA ALA A 127 11.52 1.27 20.92
C ALA A 127 12.71 2.20 20.70
N SER A 128 13.80 2.00 21.44
CA SER A 128 15.04 2.76 21.28
C SER A 128 15.58 2.65 19.84
N TYR A 129 15.67 1.43 19.30
CA TYR A 129 16.08 1.23 17.91
C TYR A 129 15.21 1.98 16.91
N ASN A 130 13.89 1.89 17.03
CA ASN A 130 12.96 2.53 16.09
C ASN A 130 13.00 4.06 16.20
N LEU A 131 13.10 4.61 17.41
CA LEU A 131 13.22 6.06 17.63
C LEU A 131 14.56 6.58 17.11
N THR A 132 15.66 5.90 17.40
CA THR A 132 16.98 6.27 16.89
C THR A 132 17.01 6.20 15.36
N ALA A 133 16.47 5.14 14.76
CA ALA A 133 16.40 5.01 13.32
C ALA A 133 15.55 6.12 12.67
N LEU A 134 14.44 6.50 13.29
CA LEU A 134 13.59 7.60 12.84
C LEU A 134 14.33 8.93 12.88
N THR A 135 14.92 9.26 14.03
CA THR A 135 15.66 10.51 14.25
C THR A 135 16.87 10.61 13.30
N SER A 136 17.62 9.50 13.14
CA SER A 136 18.73 9.45 12.20
C SER A 136 18.27 9.62 10.74
N GLY A 137 17.12 9.07 10.38
CA GLY A 137 16.52 9.24 9.04
C GLY A 137 16.15 10.70 8.77
N ILE A 138 15.56 11.39 9.74
CA ILE A 138 15.23 12.82 9.63
C ILE A 138 16.52 13.65 9.49
N ALA A 139 17.49 13.44 10.36
CA ALA A 139 18.77 14.16 10.33
C ALA A 139 19.49 13.94 8.97
N LYS A 140 19.56 12.70 8.50
CA LYS A 140 20.18 12.36 7.21
C LYS A 140 19.46 13.07 6.06
N HIS A 141 18.13 13.00 6.01
CA HIS A 141 17.32 13.66 4.97
C HIS A 141 17.58 15.17 4.94
N GLU A 142 17.57 15.82 6.10
CA GLU A 142 17.82 17.27 6.22
C GLU A 142 19.23 17.65 5.78
N ILE A 143 20.24 16.90 6.22
CA ILE A 143 21.64 17.13 5.82
C ILE A 143 21.79 16.96 4.30
N GLN A 144 21.26 15.87 3.75
CA GLN A 144 21.32 15.62 2.31
C GLN A 144 20.59 16.70 1.53
N SER A 145 19.41 17.13 1.95
CA SER A 145 18.64 18.19 1.32
C SER A 145 19.37 19.53 1.34
N LYS A 146 20.11 19.84 2.41
CA LYS A 146 20.88 21.09 2.53
C LYS A 146 22.19 21.06 1.76
N LEU A 147 22.92 19.94 1.79
CA LEU A 147 24.24 19.84 1.18
C LEU A 147 24.19 19.61 -0.33
N PHE A 148 23.27 18.75 -0.79
CA PHE A 148 23.22 18.35 -2.19
C PHE A 148 22.08 18.98 -2.98
N GLY A 149 21.08 19.54 -2.29
CA GLY A 149 20.01 20.35 -2.87
C GLY A 149 19.32 19.70 -4.06
N GLU A 150 19.10 20.52 -5.10
CA GLU A 150 18.45 20.10 -6.36
C GLU A 150 19.47 19.62 -7.42
N GLN A 151 20.72 19.32 -7.03
CA GLN A 151 21.79 18.97 -7.98
C GLN A 151 21.62 17.61 -8.63
N VAL A 152 20.78 16.72 -8.05
CA VAL A 152 20.50 15.40 -8.61
C VAL A 152 19.13 15.39 -9.28
N THR A 153 19.14 15.32 -10.60
CA THR A 153 17.94 15.14 -11.42
C THR A 153 17.63 13.64 -11.55
N PHE A 154 16.44 13.25 -11.19
CA PHE A 154 15.93 11.89 -11.39
C PHE A 154 15.02 11.82 -12.62
N PRO A 155 14.87 10.67 -13.28
CA PRO A 155 14.02 10.51 -14.44
C PRO A 155 12.52 10.47 -14.05
N GLU A 156 12.03 11.60 -13.50
CA GLU A 156 10.64 11.71 -13.01
C GLU A 156 9.60 11.50 -14.11
N GLY A 157 9.92 11.87 -15.36
CA GLY A 157 9.07 11.62 -16.51
C GLY A 157 8.89 10.13 -16.80
N VAL A 158 9.98 9.35 -16.70
CA VAL A 158 9.94 7.90 -16.85
C VAL A 158 9.18 7.24 -15.69
N MET A 159 9.38 7.72 -14.46
CA MET A 159 8.64 7.25 -13.32
C MET A 159 7.14 7.56 -13.43
N ALA A 160 6.77 8.71 -13.99
CA ALA A 160 5.39 9.08 -14.25
C ALA A 160 4.75 8.13 -15.29
N ASN A 161 5.47 7.81 -16.37
CA ASN A 161 5.05 6.83 -17.37
C ASN A 161 4.86 5.45 -16.73
N LEU A 162 5.84 4.95 -15.97
CA LEU A 162 5.73 3.69 -15.23
C LEU A 162 4.52 3.67 -14.29
N SER A 163 4.31 4.76 -13.57
CA SER A 163 3.17 4.93 -12.66
C SER A 163 1.84 4.87 -13.40
N GLN A 164 1.74 5.49 -14.57
CA GLN A 164 0.53 5.47 -15.40
C GLN A 164 0.24 4.07 -15.96
N ARG A 165 1.27 3.36 -16.43
CA ARG A 165 1.14 1.96 -16.87
C ARG A 165 0.67 1.06 -15.74
N ALA A 166 1.29 1.16 -14.56
CA ALA A 166 0.91 0.38 -13.39
C ALA A 166 -0.53 0.68 -12.93
N PHE A 167 -0.94 1.94 -12.97
CA PHE A 167 -2.32 2.36 -12.71
C PHE A 167 -3.31 1.69 -13.67
N GLN A 168 -3.04 1.73 -14.96
CA GLN A 168 -3.90 1.14 -15.99
C GLN A 168 -4.05 -0.38 -15.78
N HIS A 169 -2.96 -1.09 -15.51
CA HIS A 169 -3.02 -2.53 -15.23
C HIS A 169 -3.79 -2.85 -13.95
N TYR A 170 -3.60 -2.06 -12.89
CA TYR A 170 -4.36 -2.24 -11.67
C TYR A 170 -5.86 -1.99 -11.88
N ARG A 171 -6.21 -0.91 -12.57
CA ARG A 171 -7.61 -0.59 -12.90
C ARG A 171 -8.24 -1.67 -13.78
N ALA A 172 -7.53 -2.15 -14.79
CA ALA A 172 -8.01 -3.22 -15.65
C ALA A 172 -8.39 -4.48 -14.87
N LEU A 173 -7.64 -4.83 -13.80
CA LEU A 173 -8.00 -5.96 -12.95
C LEU A 173 -9.28 -5.69 -12.15
N ILE A 174 -9.34 -4.57 -11.44
CA ILE A 174 -10.42 -4.32 -10.48
C ILE A 174 -11.74 -3.91 -11.15
N GLU A 175 -11.69 -3.45 -12.40
CA GLU A 175 -12.85 -3.11 -13.23
C GLU A 175 -13.29 -4.28 -14.14
N GLU A 176 -12.51 -5.36 -14.19
CA GLU A 176 -12.82 -6.52 -15.02
C GLU A 176 -14.13 -7.19 -14.54
N PRO A 177 -15.08 -7.47 -15.45
CA PRO A 177 -16.33 -8.15 -15.11
C PRO A 177 -16.10 -9.45 -14.34
N GLY A 178 -16.84 -9.63 -13.22
CA GLY A 178 -16.69 -10.76 -12.32
C GLY A 178 -15.66 -10.57 -11.20
N PHE A 179 -14.89 -9.46 -11.19
CA PHE A 179 -13.86 -9.22 -10.17
C PHE A 179 -14.43 -9.12 -8.76
N ILE A 180 -15.53 -8.41 -8.56
CA ILE A 180 -16.17 -8.26 -7.24
C ILE A 180 -16.67 -9.60 -6.70
N ASP A 181 -17.19 -10.47 -7.58
CA ASP A 181 -17.64 -11.81 -7.20
C ASP A 181 -16.44 -12.67 -6.79
N PHE A 182 -15.40 -12.72 -7.62
CA PHE A 182 -14.13 -13.38 -7.27
C PHE A 182 -13.56 -12.84 -5.95
N TYR A 183 -13.44 -11.53 -5.79
CA TYR A 183 -12.92 -10.92 -4.56
C TYR A 183 -13.73 -11.32 -3.34
N SER A 184 -15.06 -11.29 -3.45
CA SER A 184 -15.98 -11.60 -2.35
C SER A 184 -15.90 -13.05 -1.91
N LYS A 185 -15.62 -13.96 -2.84
CA LYS A 185 -15.49 -15.40 -2.57
C LYS A 185 -14.07 -15.79 -2.15
N ALA A 186 -13.07 -15.34 -2.91
CA ALA A 186 -11.65 -15.65 -2.69
C ALA A 186 -11.03 -14.94 -1.49
N THR A 187 -11.78 -14.14 -0.75
CA THR A 187 -11.33 -13.50 0.49
C THR A 187 -12.34 -13.67 1.60
N CYS A 188 -11.99 -13.28 2.83
CA CYS A 188 -12.92 -13.30 3.97
C CYS A 188 -13.50 -11.90 4.24
N ILE A 189 -13.75 -11.09 3.20
CA ILE A 189 -14.28 -9.74 3.36
C ILE A 189 -15.62 -9.70 4.09
N ASP A 190 -16.48 -10.67 3.84
CA ASP A 190 -17.79 -10.85 4.48
C ASP A 190 -17.69 -11.04 6.01
N VAL A 191 -16.67 -11.76 6.49
CA VAL A 191 -16.36 -11.90 7.92
C VAL A 191 -15.81 -10.59 8.48
N LEU A 192 -14.91 -9.92 7.74
CA LEU A 192 -14.32 -8.65 8.16
C LEU A 192 -15.38 -7.55 8.29
N GLU A 193 -16.43 -7.58 7.47
CA GLU A 193 -17.55 -6.65 7.53
C GLU A 193 -18.39 -6.81 8.81
N LYS A 194 -18.39 -8.00 9.42
CA LYS A 194 -19.02 -8.26 10.72
C LYS A 194 -18.11 -7.88 11.90
N SER A 195 -16.84 -7.64 11.66
CA SER A 195 -15.87 -7.26 12.69
C SER A 195 -15.87 -5.74 12.91
N LYS A 196 -15.51 -5.31 14.14
CA LYS A 196 -15.31 -3.89 14.48
C LYS A 196 -13.86 -3.47 14.21
N ILE A 197 -13.38 -3.66 12.97
CA ILE A 197 -12.03 -3.24 12.57
C ILE A 197 -12.05 -1.77 12.15
N GLY A 198 -11.27 -0.95 12.85
CA GLY A 198 -11.21 0.49 12.61
C GLY A 198 -12.36 1.27 13.27
N SER A 199 -12.30 2.60 13.16
CA SER A 199 -13.27 3.54 13.76
C SER A 199 -14.55 3.72 12.95
N ARG A 200 -14.68 3.10 11.79
CA ARG A 200 -15.80 3.28 10.84
C ARG A 200 -16.29 1.92 10.34
N PRO A 201 -17.57 1.80 9.94
CA PRO A 201 -18.11 0.59 9.31
C PRO A 201 -17.26 0.18 8.09
N ALA A 202 -17.18 -1.12 7.81
CA ALA A 202 -16.40 -1.66 6.69
C ALA A 202 -16.92 -1.23 5.31
N ARG A 203 -18.20 -0.84 5.22
CA ARG A 203 -18.84 -0.31 4.00
C ARG A 203 -19.40 1.07 4.24
N ARG A 204 -19.58 1.84 3.15
CA ARG A 204 -20.25 3.14 3.13
C ARG A 204 -21.76 3.02 2.95
N THR A 205 -22.19 2.12 2.06
CA THR A 205 -23.61 1.84 1.73
C THR A 205 -23.90 0.34 1.79
N GLY A 206 -25.09 -0.09 1.42
CA GLY A 206 -25.50 -1.49 1.46
C GLY A 206 -25.05 -2.37 0.25
N THR A 207 -24.63 -1.75 -0.84
CA THR A 207 -24.21 -2.46 -2.06
C THR A 207 -22.73 -2.79 -2.05
N ARG A 208 -22.34 -3.99 -2.56
CA ARG A 208 -20.93 -4.37 -2.64
C ARG A 208 -20.33 -3.89 -3.97
N THR A 209 -19.84 -2.66 -3.97
CA THR A 209 -19.07 -2.07 -5.06
C THR A 209 -17.68 -1.68 -4.57
N LEU A 210 -16.73 -1.46 -5.48
CA LEU A 210 -15.38 -0.98 -5.12
C LEU A 210 -15.43 0.37 -4.39
N ASP A 211 -16.32 1.27 -4.81
CA ASP A 211 -16.47 2.60 -4.20
C ASP A 211 -17.04 2.53 -2.78
N ASP A 212 -17.82 1.50 -2.50
CA ASP A 212 -18.42 1.29 -1.19
C ASP A 212 -17.45 0.69 -0.18
N LEU A 213 -16.49 -0.11 -0.64
CA LEU A 213 -15.50 -0.75 0.20
C LEU A 213 -14.51 0.26 0.82
N ARG A 214 -14.24 0.10 2.11
CA ARG A 214 -13.23 0.87 2.83
C ARG A 214 -11.84 0.29 2.61
N ALA A 215 -10.83 1.15 2.58
CA ALA A 215 -9.46 0.75 2.29
C ALA A 215 -8.85 -0.23 3.31
N ILE A 216 -9.23 -0.14 4.61
CA ILE A 216 -8.70 -1.05 5.64
C ILE A 216 -9.18 -2.48 5.42
N PRO A 217 -10.49 -2.77 5.36
CA PRO A 217 -10.99 -4.11 5.05
C PRO A 217 -10.50 -4.63 3.70
N TRP A 218 -10.42 -3.77 2.68
CA TRP A 218 -9.87 -4.11 1.37
C TRP A 218 -8.46 -4.68 1.45
N VAL A 219 -7.52 -3.92 2.01
CA VAL A 219 -6.12 -4.37 2.14
C VAL A 219 -6.02 -5.60 3.03
N PHE A 220 -6.78 -5.63 4.13
CA PHE A 220 -6.70 -6.69 5.10
C PHE A 220 -7.19 -8.04 4.57
N SER A 221 -8.30 -8.06 3.83
CA SER A 221 -8.83 -9.28 3.23
C SER A 221 -7.85 -9.91 2.22
N TRP A 222 -7.19 -9.11 1.38
CA TRP A 222 -6.14 -9.57 0.47
C TRP A 222 -4.91 -10.11 1.20
N ASN A 223 -4.51 -9.47 2.30
CA ASN A 223 -3.38 -9.91 3.10
C ASN A 223 -3.67 -11.24 3.80
N LEU A 224 -4.88 -11.42 4.33
CA LEU A 224 -5.31 -12.68 4.95
C LEU A 224 -5.33 -13.84 3.97
N SER A 225 -5.76 -13.63 2.74
CA SER A 225 -5.73 -14.66 1.69
C SER A 225 -4.34 -14.86 1.06
N ARG A 226 -3.30 -14.14 1.54
CA ARG A 226 -1.92 -14.19 1.06
C ARG A 226 -1.73 -13.86 -0.43
N ILE A 227 -2.71 -13.22 -1.04
CA ILE A 227 -2.66 -12.74 -2.43
C ILE A 227 -1.92 -11.40 -2.49
N THR A 228 -2.16 -10.50 -1.54
CA THR A 228 -1.48 -9.21 -1.32
C THR A 228 -1.34 -8.31 -2.55
N ILE A 229 -2.31 -8.37 -3.50
CA ILE A 229 -2.26 -7.57 -4.75
C ILE A 229 -2.08 -6.07 -4.51
N THR A 230 -2.57 -5.57 -3.38
CA THR A 230 -2.44 -4.16 -2.99
C THR A 230 -1.00 -3.70 -2.77
N GLY A 231 -0.05 -4.60 -2.75
CA GLY A 231 1.36 -4.30 -2.50
C GLY A 231 2.29 -4.45 -3.71
N TRP A 232 1.79 -5.01 -4.83
CA TRP A 232 2.65 -5.29 -5.99
C TRP A 232 1.94 -5.29 -7.34
N TYR A 233 0.61 -5.57 -7.42
CA TYR A 233 -0.09 -5.74 -8.68
C TYR A 233 -0.02 -4.49 -9.56
N GLY A 234 0.23 -4.73 -10.84
CA GLY A 234 0.39 -3.73 -11.88
C GLY A 234 1.84 -3.33 -12.14
N LEU A 235 2.76 -3.48 -11.15
CA LEU A 235 4.16 -3.10 -11.35
C LEU A 235 4.90 -4.04 -12.30
N GLY A 236 4.67 -5.36 -12.18
CA GLY A 236 5.41 -6.35 -12.96
C GLY A 236 5.19 -6.19 -14.45
N THR A 237 3.94 -6.17 -14.85
CA THR A 237 3.56 -5.97 -16.25
C THR A 237 3.95 -4.58 -16.76
N ALA A 238 3.82 -3.54 -15.93
CA ALA A 238 4.25 -2.18 -16.31
C ALA A 238 5.76 -2.08 -16.54
N LEU A 239 6.58 -2.69 -15.70
CA LEU A 239 8.04 -2.73 -15.89
C LEU A 239 8.43 -3.54 -17.12
N LYS A 240 7.76 -4.68 -17.34
CA LYS A 240 8.01 -5.51 -18.50
C LYS A 240 7.70 -4.77 -19.79
N SER A 241 6.52 -4.16 -19.91
CA SER A 241 6.16 -3.37 -21.09
C SER A 241 7.07 -2.15 -21.28
N LEU A 242 7.47 -1.48 -20.19
CA LEU A 242 8.44 -0.39 -20.27
C LEU A 242 9.77 -0.87 -20.84
N LYS A 243 10.27 -2.01 -20.37
CA LYS A 243 11.53 -2.59 -20.87
C LYS A 243 11.45 -2.99 -22.34
N GLU A 244 10.33 -3.57 -22.78
CA GLU A 244 10.13 -4.04 -24.15
C GLU A 244 9.93 -2.89 -25.13
N GLU A 245 9.15 -1.88 -24.76
CA GLU A 245 8.78 -0.76 -25.63
C GLU A 245 9.75 0.43 -25.56
N GLN A 246 10.34 0.67 -24.38
CA GLN A 246 11.21 1.81 -24.09
C GLN A 246 12.44 1.37 -23.26
N PRO A 247 13.34 0.55 -23.84
CA PRO A 247 14.47 -0.04 -23.10
C PRO A 247 15.42 1.00 -22.50
N GLN A 248 15.59 2.16 -23.16
CA GLN A 248 16.43 3.25 -22.64
C GLN A 248 15.84 3.86 -21.36
N ASP A 249 14.51 4.01 -21.29
CA ASP A 249 13.82 4.49 -20.11
C ASP A 249 13.93 3.49 -18.94
N PHE A 250 13.83 2.20 -19.24
CA PHE A 250 14.05 1.15 -18.26
C PHE A 250 15.46 1.20 -17.67
N GLU A 251 16.49 1.32 -18.52
CA GLU A 251 17.88 1.43 -18.08
C GLU A 251 18.13 2.74 -17.30
N SER A 252 17.47 3.83 -17.67
CA SER A 252 17.57 5.09 -16.93
C SER A 252 17.03 4.96 -15.50
N LEU A 253 15.92 4.23 -15.28
CA LEU A 253 15.42 3.90 -13.93
C LEU A 253 16.40 2.99 -13.20
N LYS A 254 16.93 1.96 -13.87
CA LYS A 254 17.88 1.01 -13.26
C LYS A 254 19.13 1.72 -12.75
N SER A 255 19.69 2.65 -13.53
CA SER A 255 20.92 3.38 -13.21
C SER A 255 20.80 4.26 -11.95
N VAL A 256 19.61 4.70 -11.58
CA VAL A 256 19.38 5.62 -10.45
C VAL A 256 18.83 4.94 -9.17
N ILE A 257 18.64 3.62 -9.18
CA ILE A 257 18.03 2.91 -8.03
C ILE A 257 18.81 3.18 -6.73
N GLU A 258 20.14 3.14 -6.77
CA GLU A 258 20.97 3.35 -5.58
C GLU A 258 20.99 4.82 -5.12
N SER A 259 20.88 5.75 -6.05
CA SER A 259 20.93 7.20 -5.78
C SER A 259 19.55 7.82 -5.55
N TRP A 260 18.45 7.15 -5.95
CA TRP A 260 17.08 7.63 -5.75
C TRP A 260 16.35 6.85 -4.65
N PRO A 261 16.36 7.33 -3.41
CA PRO A 261 15.77 6.61 -2.27
C PRO A 261 14.28 6.30 -2.44
N PHE A 262 13.51 7.15 -3.14
CA PHE A 262 12.11 6.89 -3.44
C PHE A 262 11.92 5.62 -4.26
N LEU A 263 12.63 5.49 -5.39
CA LEU A 263 12.52 4.32 -6.27
C LEU A 263 13.00 3.05 -5.56
N LYS A 264 14.14 3.13 -4.89
CA LYS A 264 14.68 2.01 -4.09
C LYS A 264 13.70 1.55 -3.00
N PHE A 265 13.07 2.49 -2.30
CA PHE A 265 12.08 2.20 -1.26
C PHE A 265 10.84 1.52 -1.85
N LEU A 266 10.30 2.03 -2.97
CA LEU A 266 9.18 1.42 -3.68
C LEU A 266 9.46 -0.03 -4.05
N LEU A 267 10.59 -0.32 -4.71
CA LEU A 267 10.98 -1.67 -5.13
C LEU A 267 11.15 -2.62 -3.94
N ILE A 268 11.83 -2.19 -2.86
CA ILE A 268 12.02 -3.00 -1.65
C ILE A 268 10.68 -3.27 -0.94
N GLN A 269 9.75 -2.32 -0.93
CA GLN A 269 8.42 -2.54 -0.34
C GLN A 269 7.61 -3.52 -1.17
N THR A 270 7.61 -3.38 -2.49
CA THR A 270 6.95 -4.33 -3.39
C THR A 270 7.49 -5.73 -3.22
N GLU A 271 8.82 -5.90 -3.24
CA GLU A 271 9.46 -7.18 -2.97
C GLU A 271 9.09 -7.77 -1.60
N THR A 272 8.95 -6.94 -0.59
CA THR A 272 8.51 -7.42 0.73
C THR A 272 7.10 -8.00 0.68
N ASN A 273 6.18 -7.39 -0.09
CA ASN A 273 4.83 -7.93 -0.29
C ASN A 273 4.85 -9.22 -1.15
N LEU A 274 5.70 -9.31 -2.16
CA LEU A 274 5.89 -10.55 -2.93
C LEU A 274 6.39 -11.70 -2.04
N ILE A 275 7.36 -11.45 -1.16
CA ILE A 275 7.83 -12.45 -0.18
C ILE A 275 6.72 -12.84 0.82
N GLN A 276 5.81 -11.92 1.14
CA GLN A 276 4.65 -12.21 1.99
C GLN A 276 3.54 -12.97 1.28
N SER A 277 3.46 -12.91 -0.04
CA SER A 277 2.53 -13.70 -0.84
C SER A 277 2.86 -15.19 -0.73
N ASN A 278 1.85 -16.06 -0.90
CA ASN A 278 2.05 -17.50 -0.88
C ASN A 278 1.11 -18.15 -1.91
N GLN A 279 1.68 -18.64 -3.00
CA GLN A 279 0.91 -19.15 -4.14
C GLN A 279 0.03 -20.37 -3.78
N THR A 280 0.47 -21.23 -2.87
CA THR A 280 -0.34 -22.40 -2.42
C THR A 280 -1.56 -21.94 -1.63
N ILE A 281 -1.36 -21.05 -0.66
CA ILE A 281 -2.45 -20.50 0.14
C ILE A 281 -3.37 -19.64 -0.73
N MET A 282 -2.82 -18.83 -1.61
CA MET A 282 -3.52 -18.01 -2.59
C MET A 282 -4.51 -18.85 -3.41
N ARG A 283 -4.04 -19.98 -3.96
CA ARG A 283 -4.89 -20.91 -4.71
C ARG A 283 -6.01 -21.50 -3.83
N ALA A 284 -5.69 -21.91 -2.62
CA ALA A 284 -6.67 -22.49 -1.70
C ALA A 284 -7.81 -21.52 -1.33
N TYR A 285 -7.51 -20.21 -1.25
CA TYR A 285 -8.55 -19.18 -1.09
C TYR A 285 -9.33 -18.95 -2.38
N ALA A 286 -8.65 -18.91 -3.53
CA ALA A 286 -9.31 -18.78 -4.82
C ALA A 286 -10.29 -19.94 -5.09
N ASP A 287 -10.00 -21.15 -4.61
CA ASP A 287 -10.87 -22.33 -4.71
C ASP A 287 -12.17 -22.21 -3.87
N LEU A 288 -12.39 -21.10 -3.17
CA LEU A 288 -13.68 -20.72 -2.59
C LEU A 288 -14.63 -20.09 -3.61
N GLU A 289 -14.15 -19.71 -4.77
CA GLU A 289 -14.97 -19.30 -5.92
C GLU A 289 -15.41 -20.56 -6.67
N ASP A 290 -16.72 -20.78 -6.69
CA ASP A 290 -17.31 -22.00 -7.31
C ASP A 290 -17.30 -21.92 -8.84
N ASP A 291 -17.41 -20.70 -9.42
CA ASP A 291 -17.28 -20.49 -10.85
C ASP A 291 -15.82 -20.70 -11.27
N ALA A 292 -15.58 -21.83 -11.93
CA ALA A 292 -14.25 -22.22 -12.37
C ALA A 292 -13.66 -21.28 -13.42
N ASP A 293 -14.48 -20.75 -14.32
CA ASP A 293 -14.03 -19.84 -15.38
C ASP A 293 -13.64 -18.49 -14.78
N ASN A 294 -14.48 -17.94 -13.89
CA ASN A 294 -14.19 -16.70 -13.17
C ASN A 294 -12.94 -16.85 -12.31
N ARG A 295 -12.84 -17.93 -11.53
CA ARG A 295 -11.66 -18.25 -10.71
C ARG A 295 -10.39 -18.34 -11.55
N ASN A 296 -10.38 -19.10 -12.64
CA ASN A 296 -9.22 -19.29 -13.49
C ASN A 296 -8.80 -18.00 -14.18
N LYS A 297 -9.75 -17.20 -14.65
CA LYS A 297 -9.53 -15.89 -15.24
C LYS A 297 -8.71 -15.01 -14.31
N PHE A 298 -9.20 -14.76 -13.09
CA PHE A 298 -8.52 -13.86 -12.15
C PHE A 298 -7.22 -14.42 -11.60
N MET A 299 -7.17 -15.71 -11.33
CA MET A 299 -5.93 -16.34 -10.87
C MET A 299 -4.84 -16.32 -11.94
N ASN A 300 -5.17 -16.43 -13.22
CA ASN A 300 -4.20 -16.31 -14.30
C ASN A 300 -3.67 -14.87 -14.42
N LEU A 301 -4.56 -13.86 -14.35
CA LEU A 301 -4.13 -12.44 -14.34
C LEU A 301 -3.21 -12.13 -13.16
N ILE A 302 -3.60 -12.55 -11.95
CA ILE A 302 -2.84 -12.32 -10.73
C ILE A 302 -1.49 -13.04 -10.78
N ARG A 303 -1.46 -14.31 -11.19
CA ARG A 303 -0.22 -15.09 -11.29
C ARG A 303 0.73 -14.51 -12.33
N HIS A 304 0.22 -14.14 -13.50
CA HIS A 304 1.03 -13.57 -14.57
C HIS A 304 1.76 -12.28 -14.11
N ASP A 305 1.04 -11.36 -13.48
CA ASP A 305 1.68 -10.13 -13.00
C ASP A 305 2.61 -10.40 -11.80
N PHE A 306 2.30 -11.39 -10.94
CA PHE A 306 3.20 -11.83 -9.87
C PHE A 306 4.55 -12.31 -10.43
N GLU A 307 4.53 -13.17 -11.42
CA GLU A 307 5.73 -13.71 -12.08
C GLU A 307 6.54 -12.60 -12.77
N ASN A 308 5.88 -11.72 -13.50
CA ASN A 308 6.49 -10.53 -14.09
C ASN A 308 7.12 -9.63 -13.02
N CYS A 309 6.43 -9.41 -11.90
CA CYS A 309 6.91 -8.55 -10.83
C CYS A 309 8.17 -9.11 -10.15
N VAL A 310 8.21 -10.41 -9.89
CA VAL A 310 9.41 -11.10 -9.36
C VAL A 310 10.57 -10.95 -10.35
N ALA A 311 10.36 -11.30 -11.62
CA ALA A 311 11.41 -11.25 -12.64
C ALA A 311 11.97 -9.83 -12.85
N MET A 312 11.09 -8.82 -12.92
CA MET A 312 11.53 -7.44 -13.15
C MET A 312 12.23 -6.82 -11.94
N ILE A 313 11.78 -7.13 -10.72
CA ILE A 313 12.47 -6.65 -9.51
C ILE A 313 13.85 -7.32 -9.35
N GLU A 314 13.96 -8.62 -9.64
CA GLU A 314 15.25 -9.31 -9.62
C GLU A 314 16.23 -8.74 -10.66
N LEU A 315 15.73 -8.36 -11.83
CA LEU A 315 16.52 -7.71 -12.88
C LEU A 315 16.97 -6.30 -12.47
N LEU A 316 16.10 -5.51 -11.84
CA LEU A 316 16.41 -4.15 -11.41
C LEU A 316 17.36 -4.12 -10.20
N LEU A 317 17.28 -5.10 -9.32
CA LEU A 317 18.06 -5.18 -8.09
C LEU A 317 19.25 -6.17 -8.18
N ASP A 318 19.53 -6.66 -9.38
CA ASP A 318 20.68 -7.49 -9.77
C ASP A 318 20.86 -8.82 -9.03
N ASN A 319 19.85 -9.30 -8.30
CA ASN A 319 19.89 -10.63 -7.67
C ASN A 319 18.52 -11.01 -7.09
N PRO A 320 18.21 -12.29 -6.93
CA PRO A 320 16.99 -12.74 -6.29
C PRO A 320 16.87 -12.26 -4.84
N ALA A 321 15.63 -11.97 -4.40
CA ALA A 321 15.33 -11.61 -3.02
C ALA A 321 15.84 -12.63 -2.00
N LYS A 322 15.81 -13.91 -2.35
CA LYS A 322 16.35 -15.02 -1.55
C LYS A 322 17.82 -14.82 -1.19
N THR A 323 18.61 -14.29 -2.12
CA THR A 323 20.05 -14.06 -1.92
C THR A 323 20.34 -12.73 -1.26
N ARG A 324 19.65 -11.65 -1.69
CA ARG A 324 19.90 -10.30 -1.18
C ARG A 324 19.30 -10.06 0.21
N ARG A 325 18.20 -10.74 0.55
CA ARG A 325 17.41 -10.53 1.77
C ARG A 325 17.16 -11.85 2.49
N THR A 326 18.17 -12.68 2.63
CA THR A 326 18.12 -14.02 3.22
C THR A 326 17.34 -14.06 4.54
N GLY A 327 17.67 -13.19 5.50
CA GLY A 327 16.99 -13.16 6.79
C GLY A 327 15.49 -12.86 6.69
N ARG A 328 15.06 -12.00 5.74
CA ARG A 328 13.62 -11.75 5.51
C ARG A 328 12.94 -12.96 4.89
N TYR A 329 13.58 -13.53 3.88
CA TYR A 329 13.08 -14.69 3.16
C TYR A 329 12.95 -15.91 4.07
N ASP A 330 13.98 -16.23 4.84
CA ASP A 330 13.99 -17.37 5.76
C ASP A 330 12.99 -17.20 6.90
N ASN A 331 12.87 -16.01 7.48
CA ASN A 331 11.86 -15.72 8.48
C ASN A 331 10.45 -15.97 7.93
N MET A 332 10.17 -15.60 6.69
CA MET A 332 8.88 -15.83 6.09
C MET A 332 8.66 -17.32 5.77
N ARG A 333 9.70 -18.03 5.32
CA ARG A 333 9.64 -19.48 5.09
C ARG A 333 9.28 -20.26 6.36
N VAL A 334 9.92 -19.90 7.48
CA VAL A 334 9.60 -20.52 8.79
C VAL A 334 8.17 -20.20 9.23
N ARG A 335 7.72 -18.97 9.05
CA ARG A 335 6.34 -18.55 9.38
C ARG A 335 5.31 -19.26 8.52
N ASN A 336 5.55 -19.38 7.22
CA ASN A 336 4.64 -20.04 6.29
C ASN A 336 4.31 -21.46 6.74
N LYS A 337 5.30 -22.25 7.16
CA LYS A 337 5.07 -23.60 7.70
C LYS A 337 4.12 -23.64 8.90
N LYS A 338 4.23 -22.65 9.81
CA LYS A 338 3.36 -22.57 10.99
C LYS A 338 1.97 -22.02 10.66
N LEU A 339 1.89 -21.13 9.68
CA LEU A 339 0.64 -20.48 9.27
C LEU A 339 -0.22 -21.39 8.38
N GLU A 340 0.37 -22.33 7.68
CA GLU A 340 -0.34 -23.24 6.77
C GLU A 340 -1.50 -23.95 7.44
N LEU A 341 -1.29 -24.52 8.62
CA LEU A 341 -2.36 -25.15 9.41
C LEU A 341 -3.46 -24.15 9.79
N LEU A 342 -3.07 -22.92 10.20
CA LEU A 342 -4.06 -21.89 10.54
C LEU A 342 -4.89 -21.48 9.33
N HIS A 343 -4.29 -21.39 8.15
CA HIS A 343 -5.03 -21.12 6.92
C HIS A 343 -5.98 -22.24 6.53
N GLN A 344 -5.59 -23.51 6.72
CA GLN A 344 -6.49 -24.65 6.49
C GLN A 344 -7.68 -24.61 7.44
N ILE A 345 -7.45 -24.36 8.74
CA ILE A 345 -8.51 -24.21 9.73
C ILE A 345 -9.43 -23.04 9.39
N HIS A 346 -8.84 -21.92 8.96
CA HIS A 346 -9.60 -20.74 8.54
C HIS A 346 -10.51 -21.04 7.35
N LEU A 347 -9.98 -21.66 6.29
CA LEU A 347 -10.73 -22.03 5.09
C LEU A 347 -11.91 -22.96 5.42
N ASN A 348 -11.67 -23.99 6.25
CA ASN A 348 -12.72 -24.91 6.66
C ASN A 348 -13.80 -24.20 7.50
N SER A 349 -13.39 -23.34 8.43
CA SER A 349 -14.32 -22.56 9.25
C SER A 349 -15.10 -21.54 8.43
N LEU A 350 -14.47 -20.93 7.42
CA LEU A 350 -15.08 -19.97 6.52
C LEU A 350 -16.16 -20.64 5.65
N LYS A 351 -15.85 -21.81 5.06
CA LYS A 351 -16.83 -22.62 4.33
C LYS A 351 -18.02 -22.99 5.22
N LYS A 352 -17.74 -23.46 6.43
CA LYS A 352 -18.79 -23.83 7.39
C LYS A 352 -19.68 -22.64 7.75
N TRP A 353 -19.09 -21.49 8.07
CA TRP A 353 -19.83 -20.27 8.41
C TRP A 353 -20.70 -19.78 7.25
N ARG A 354 -20.17 -19.77 6.02
CA ARG A 354 -20.91 -19.40 4.82
C ARG A 354 -22.10 -20.31 4.54
N ASN A 355 -21.94 -21.62 4.79
CA ASN A 355 -22.97 -22.62 4.56
C ASN A 355 -23.95 -22.78 5.75
N THR A 356 -23.72 -22.11 6.89
CA THR A 356 -24.65 -22.13 8.01
C THR A 356 -25.83 -21.21 7.70
N PRO A 357 -27.09 -21.70 7.71
CA PRO A 357 -28.28 -20.88 7.49
C PRO A 357 -28.35 -19.70 8.43
N ASP A 358 -28.93 -18.57 7.98
CA ASP A 358 -29.08 -17.36 8.78
C ASP A 358 -30.04 -17.55 9.98
N GLU A 359 -30.95 -18.52 9.89
CA GLU A 359 -31.90 -18.91 10.94
C GLU A 359 -31.19 -19.59 12.13
N GLU A 360 -30.02 -20.23 11.93
CA GLU A 360 -29.23 -20.84 12.99
C GLU A 360 -28.31 -19.81 13.67
N VAL A 361 -28.90 -18.76 14.26
CA VAL A 361 -28.20 -17.57 14.75
C VAL A 361 -27.07 -17.92 15.72
N ASP A 362 -27.34 -18.70 16.77
CA ASP A 362 -26.34 -19.06 17.80
C ASP A 362 -25.15 -19.81 17.23
N LYS A 363 -25.40 -20.72 16.28
CA LYS A 363 -24.36 -21.48 15.61
C LYS A 363 -23.52 -20.60 14.70
N LYS A 364 -24.16 -19.70 13.98
CA LYS A 364 -23.50 -18.75 13.08
C LYS A 364 -22.64 -17.74 13.83
N GLU A 365 -23.08 -17.24 14.97
CA GLU A 365 -22.30 -16.36 15.84
C GLU A 365 -21.09 -17.08 16.47
N LYS A 366 -21.27 -18.32 16.88
CA LYS A 366 -20.17 -19.16 17.42
C LYS A 366 -19.07 -19.39 16.37
N GLU A 367 -19.45 -19.72 15.13
CA GLU A 367 -18.47 -19.88 14.04
C GLU A 367 -17.83 -18.54 13.66
N LEU A 368 -18.56 -17.43 13.67
CA LEU A 368 -18.01 -16.09 13.46
C LEU A 368 -16.94 -15.72 14.51
N THR A 369 -17.24 -15.95 15.78
CA THR A 369 -16.28 -15.71 16.88
C THR A 369 -15.00 -16.51 16.71
N LYS A 370 -15.13 -17.79 16.32
CA LYS A 370 -14.01 -18.67 16.00
C LYS A 370 -13.19 -18.12 14.81
N LEU A 371 -13.85 -17.69 13.73
CA LEU A 371 -13.19 -17.10 12.56
C LEU A 371 -12.39 -15.85 12.92
N LEU A 372 -12.97 -14.94 13.70
CA LEU A 372 -12.31 -13.73 14.14
C LEU A 372 -11.06 -14.02 14.99
N SER A 373 -11.13 -15.07 15.83
CA SER A 373 -9.96 -15.53 16.61
C SER A 373 -8.85 -16.07 15.72
N ILE A 374 -9.20 -16.86 14.68
CA ILE A 374 -8.24 -17.39 13.71
C ILE A 374 -7.63 -16.25 12.87
N ILE A 375 -8.43 -15.29 12.43
CA ILE A 375 -7.98 -14.10 11.71
C ILE A 375 -6.93 -13.33 12.53
N ASN A 376 -7.18 -13.13 13.83
CA ASN A 376 -6.22 -12.48 14.73
C ASN A 376 -4.91 -13.29 14.85
N ALA A 377 -4.98 -14.60 14.93
CA ALA A 377 -3.80 -15.47 14.97
C ALA A 377 -2.99 -15.40 13.67
N ILE A 378 -3.66 -15.46 12.52
CA ILE A 378 -3.01 -15.31 11.19
C ILE A 378 -2.36 -13.93 11.08
N SER A 379 -3.09 -12.86 11.40
CA SER A 379 -2.58 -11.48 11.33
C SER A 379 -1.34 -11.27 12.17
N SER A 380 -1.35 -11.77 13.41
CA SER A 380 -0.20 -11.74 14.31
C SER A 380 0.99 -12.53 13.75
N GLY A 381 0.72 -13.68 13.14
CA GLY A 381 1.74 -14.55 12.53
C GLY A 381 2.39 -13.92 11.29
N ILE A 382 1.62 -13.29 10.41
CA ILE A 382 2.16 -12.58 9.25
C ILE A 382 2.71 -11.19 9.60
N LYS A 383 2.43 -10.68 10.82
CA LYS A 383 2.71 -9.29 11.24
C LYS A 383 2.13 -8.27 10.26
N ASN A 384 0.88 -8.49 9.88
CA ASN A 384 0.18 -7.68 8.92
C ASN A 384 -1.30 -7.59 9.33
N THR A 385 -1.74 -6.43 9.73
CA THR A 385 -3.03 -6.17 10.38
C THR A 385 -3.95 -5.27 9.55
N GLY A 386 -3.72 -5.21 8.27
CA GLY A 386 -4.53 -4.39 7.36
C GLY A 386 -3.98 -3.01 7.07
#